data_8d121fb868e2a0e6a8ae9c466a21218f
#
_entry.id   8d121fb868e2a0e6a8ae9c466a21218f
#
_cell.length_a   1.000
_cell.length_b   1.000
_cell.length_c   1.000
_cell.angle_alpha   90.00
_cell.angle_beta   90.00
_cell.angle_gamma   90.00
#
_symmetry.space_group_name_H-M   'P 1'
#
loop_
_entity.id
_entity.type
_entity.pdbx_description
1 polymer ?
#
loop_
_entity_poly.entity_id
_entity_poly.type
_entity_poly.pdbx_seq_one_letter_code
_entity_poly.pdbx_strand_id
1 'polypeptide(L)'
;MSVIRVADPTDLDATTPGPPFADFDHESHIRRALTLAREAADRGDEPFGSVLVQDDTVVAEARNAVVTENDVAEHPELTLARQAAAEFDEPADLVLYTSTEPCPMCAGGLYHAGVRAVVYATSAERFGELRDADMVCPSPTVFERGSDPVVVAGPVLPDDGDAVHRECW
;
A
#
# COMPACT_ATOMS: atom_id res chain seq x y z
N MET A 1 -0.09 -20.72 -6.49
CA MET A 1 -0.93 -19.59 -6.06
C MET A 1 -0.17 -18.31 -6.30
N SER A 2 -0.81 -17.33 -6.90
CA SER A 2 -0.17 -16.05 -7.23
C SER A 2 -0.28 -14.99 -6.10
N VAL A 3 -0.96 -15.27 -5.00
CA VAL A 3 -1.04 -14.36 -3.85
C VAL A 3 -0.80 -15.12 -2.56
N ILE A 4 0.05 -14.54 -1.70
CA ILE A 4 0.30 -15.00 -0.35
C ILE A 4 -0.26 -13.95 0.59
N ARG A 5 -1.28 -14.34 1.38
CA ARG A 5 -1.92 -13.46 2.36
C ARG A 5 -1.42 -13.82 3.75
N VAL A 6 -0.98 -12.83 4.49
CA VAL A 6 -0.61 -12.98 5.90
C VAL A 6 -1.26 -11.88 6.74
N ALA A 7 -1.77 -12.23 7.90
CA ALA A 7 -2.35 -11.26 8.82
C ALA A 7 -1.25 -10.43 9.50
N ASP A 8 -0.11 -11.05 9.80
CA ASP A 8 1.04 -10.39 10.41
C ASP A 8 2.27 -10.59 9.50
N PRO A 9 2.91 -9.49 9.03
CA PRO A 9 4.09 -9.60 8.18
C PRO A 9 5.29 -10.28 8.87
N THR A 10 5.32 -10.36 10.19
CA THR A 10 6.37 -11.08 10.93
C THR A 10 6.24 -12.61 10.83
N ASP A 11 5.08 -13.12 10.37
CA ASP A 11 4.85 -14.56 10.14
C ASP A 11 5.46 -15.07 8.82
N LEU A 12 6.06 -14.18 8.01
CA LEU A 12 6.75 -14.56 6.78
C LEU A 12 8.03 -15.33 7.09
N ASP A 13 8.32 -16.33 6.29
CA ASP A 13 9.54 -17.15 6.41
C ASP A 13 10.38 -17.13 5.13
N ALA A 14 11.56 -17.75 5.19
CA ALA A 14 12.51 -17.80 4.08
C ALA A 14 11.98 -18.53 2.82
N THR A 15 10.83 -19.21 2.90
CA THR A 15 10.19 -19.88 1.76
C THR A 15 9.16 -18.99 1.06
N THR A 16 8.79 -17.85 1.68
CA THR A 16 7.86 -16.88 1.11
C THR A 16 8.52 -16.18 -0.08
N PRO A 17 7.90 -16.16 -1.27
CA PRO A 17 8.40 -15.41 -2.40
C PRO A 17 8.40 -13.89 -2.13
N GLY A 18 9.36 -13.19 -2.71
CA GLY A 18 9.52 -11.75 -2.57
C GLY A 18 10.70 -11.37 -1.67
N PRO A 19 10.85 -10.08 -1.36
CA PRO A 19 11.94 -9.63 -0.51
C PRO A 19 11.77 -10.16 0.93
N PRO A 20 12.87 -10.45 1.64
CA PRO A 20 12.82 -10.88 3.04
C PRO A 20 12.53 -9.67 3.93
N PHE A 21 11.25 -9.41 4.23
CA PHE A 21 10.85 -8.25 5.02
C PHE A 21 10.18 -8.56 6.37
N ALA A 22 10.19 -9.83 6.80
CA ALA A 22 9.59 -10.24 8.08
C ALA A 22 10.15 -9.47 9.29
N ASP A 23 11.44 -9.12 9.26
CA ASP A 23 12.14 -8.44 10.35
C ASP A 23 12.16 -6.90 10.21
N PHE A 24 11.42 -6.33 9.24
CA PHE A 24 11.34 -4.86 9.08
C PHE A 24 10.55 -4.21 10.21
N ASP A 25 10.79 -2.92 10.46
CA ASP A 25 9.99 -2.12 11.39
C ASP A 25 8.65 -1.71 10.75
N HIS A 26 7.75 -2.70 10.65
CA HIS A 26 6.46 -2.55 9.99
C HIS A 26 5.62 -1.39 10.56
N GLU A 27 5.62 -1.24 11.89
CA GLU A 27 4.85 -0.16 12.50
C GLU A 27 5.40 1.22 12.13
N SER A 28 6.72 1.39 12.11
CA SER A 28 7.34 2.66 11.73
C SER A 28 6.97 3.06 10.30
N HIS A 29 7.05 2.12 9.35
CA HIS A 29 6.70 2.37 7.95
C HIS A 29 5.20 2.68 7.77
N ILE A 30 4.32 1.94 8.46
CA ILE A 30 2.88 2.25 8.45
C ILE A 30 2.60 3.61 9.09
N ARG A 31 3.23 3.98 10.21
CA ARG A 31 3.07 5.31 10.82
C ARG A 31 3.48 6.42 9.87
N ARG A 32 4.54 6.21 9.06
CA ARG A 32 4.92 7.20 8.03
C ARG A 32 3.86 7.31 6.94
N ALA A 33 3.32 6.19 6.45
CA ALA A 33 2.22 6.19 5.47
C ALA A 33 0.97 6.90 6.01
N LEU A 34 0.60 6.66 7.28
CA LEU A 34 -0.52 7.35 7.95
C LEU A 34 -0.27 8.85 8.14
N THR A 35 0.97 9.25 8.40
CA THR A 35 1.35 10.68 8.45
C THR A 35 1.15 11.34 7.09
N LEU A 36 1.61 10.71 6.02
CA LEU A 36 1.40 11.20 4.65
C LEU A 36 -0.09 11.30 4.28
N ALA A 37 -0.91 10.35 4.76
CA ALA A 37 -2.36 10.41 4.58
C ALA A 37 -2.97 11.66 5.25
N ARG A 38 -2.55 11.99 6.48
CA ARG A 38 -2.99 13.21 7.16
C ARG A 38 -2.49 14.48 6.45
N GLU A 39 -1.25 14.47 5.99
CA GLU A 39 -0.69 15.58 5.20
C GLU A 39 -1.45 15.80 3.88
N ALA A 40 -1.96 14.74 3.23
CA ALA A 40 -2.84 14.85 2.05
C ALA A 40 -4.16 15.56 2.41
N ALA A 41 -4.82 15.11 3.49
CA ALA A 41 -6.06 15.73 3.97
C ALA A 41 -5.89 17.20 4.33
N ASP A 42 -4.78 17.57 4.98
CA ASP A 42 -4.47 18.96 5.34
C ASP A 42 -4.33 19.87 4.11
N ARG A 43 -4.03 19.29 2.93
CA ARG A 43 -4.00 20.00 1.64
C ARG A 43 -5.34 20.03 0.91
N GLY A 44 -6.34 19.30 1.37
CA GLY A 44 -7.63 19.16 0.72
C GLY A 44 -7.72 17.98 -0.25
N ASP A 45 -6.76 17.07 -0.22
CA ASP A 45 -6.79 15.80 -0.93
C ASP A 45 -7.38 14.68 -0.04
N GLU A 46 -7.63 13.52 -0.62
CA GLU A 46 -8.11 12.36 0.14
C GLU A 46 -7.01 11.80 1.06
N PRO A 47 -7.36 11.28 2.26
CA PRO A 47 -6.40 10.88 3.29
C PRO A 47 -5.75 9.51 2.97
N PHE A 48 -4.90 9.47 1.95
CA PHE A 48 -4.11 8.32 1.58
C PHE A 48 -2.63 8.67 1.46
N GLY A 49 -1.78 7.78 1.96
CA GLY A 49 -0.33 7.93 1.93
C GLY A 49 0.38 6.59 1.87
N SER A 50 1.54 6.56 1.22
CA SER A 50 2.31 5.34 1.02
C SER A 50 3.81 5.61 0.97
N VAL A 51 4.59 4.59 1.31
CA VAL A 51 6.05 4.60 1.17
C VAL A 51 6.54 3.33 0.48
N LEU A 52 7.62 3.44 -0.30
CA LEU A 52 8.41 2.30 -0.74
C LEU A 52 9.59 2.11 0.20
N VAL A 53 9.82 0.87 0.58
CA VAL A 53 10.89 0.46 1.49
C VAL A 53 11.79 -0.58 0.83
N GLN A 54 13.09 -0.38 0.94
CA GLN A 54 14.12 -1.33 0.56
C GLN A 54 15.09 -1.50 1.73
N ASP A 55 15.40 -2.74 2.10
CA ASP A 55 16.32 -3.04 3.21
C ASP A 55 15.97 -2.26 4.51
N ASP A 56 14.67 -2.30 4.87
CA ASP A 56 14.10 -1.61 6.04
C ASP A 56 14.28 -0.08 6.04
N THR A 57 14.55 0.51 4.87
CA THR A 57 14.74 1.96 4.71
C THR A 57 13.72 2.51 3.72
N VAL A 58 13.07 3.63 4.06
CA VAL A 58 12.18 4.35 3.14
C VAL A 58 13.02 4.96 2.02
N VAL A 59 12.73 4.55 0.78
CA VAL A 59 13.44 5.01 -0.42
C VAL A 59 12.59 5.95 -1.29
N ALA A 60 11.28 5.92 -1.13
CA ALA A 60 10.36 6.85 -1.78
C ALA A 60 9.08 6.97 -0.97
N GLU A 61 8.40 8.12 -1.07
CA GLU A 61 7.13 8.35 -0.41
C GLU A 61 6.20 9.20 -1.27
N ALA A 62 4.89 8.98 -1.13
CA ALA A 62 3.87 9.75 -1.83
C ALA A 62 2.61 9.88 -0.97
N ARG A 63 1.84 10.93 -1.26
CA ARG A 63 0.51 11.16 -0.70
C ARG A 63 -0.47 11.44 -1.83
N ASN A 64 -1.75 11.24 -1.56
CA ASN A 64 -2.81 11.54 -2.53
C ASN A 64 -2.75 13.00 -2.98
N ALA A 65 -2.96 13.24 -4.26
CA ALA A 65 -2.98 14.54 -4.90
C ALA A 65 -4.10 14.66 -5.97
N VAL A 66 -5.10 13.78 -5.91
CA VAL A 66 -6.19 13.72 -6.90
C VAL A 66 -6.91 15.06 -7.07
N VAL A 67 -7.20 15.74 -5.96
CA VAL A 67 -7.94 17.03 -5.97
C VAL A 67 -6.99 18.16 -6.38
N THR A 68 -5.81 18.24 -5.76
CA THR A 68 -4.87 19.35 -6.00
C THR A 68 -4.27 19.34 -7.41
N GLU A 69 -4.03 18.15 -7.98
CA GLU A 69 -3.49 18.00 -9.35
C GLU A 69 -4.60 17.80 -10.40
N ASN A 70 -5.87 17.63 -9.97
CA ASN A 70 -7.01 17.32 -10.83
C ASN A 70 -6.75 16.11 -11.74
N ASP A 71 -6.16 15.06 -11.17
CA ASP A 71 -5.82 13.82 -11.86
C ASP A 71 -6.21 12.60 -11.01
N VAL A 72 -7.14 11.79 -11.53
CA VAL A 72 -7.61 10.56 -10.87
C VAL A 72 -6.50 9.54 -10.62
N ALA A 73 -5.38 9.62 -11.35
CA ALA A 73 -4.25 8.72 -11.22
C ALA A 73 -3.28 9.10 -10.08
N GLU A 74 -3.44 10.26 -9.44
CA GLU A 74 -2.57 10.72 -8.36
C GLU A 74 -2.90 10.08 -7.01
N HIS A 75 -3.07 8.75 -7.02
CA HIS A 75 -3.05 7.89 -5.84
C HIS A 75 -1.61 7.62 -5.43
N PRO A 76 -1.26 7.64 -4.12
CA PRO A 76 0.12 7.49 -3.68
C PRO A 76 0.74 6.15 -4.13
N GLU A 77 -0.01 5.06 -4.09
CA GLU A 77 0.46 3.74 -4.51
C GLU A 77 0.77 3.70 -6.01
N LEU A 78 -0.07 4.36 -6.84
CA LEU A 78 0.15 4.38 -8.29
C LEU A 78 1.32 5.30 -8.66
N THR A 79 1.47 6.42 -7.97
CA THR A 79 2.62 7.31 -8.10
C THR A 79 3.91 6.56 -7.78
N LEU A 80 3.94 5.81 -6.67
CA LEU A 80 5.09 4.99 -6.27
C LEU A 80 5.32 3.79 -7.21
N ALA A 81 4.26 3.17 -7.74
CA ALA A 81 4.41 2.11 -8.74
C ALA A 81 5.12 2.62 -10.01
N ARG A 82 4.75 3.80 -10.49
CA ARG A 82 5.41 4.45 -11.64
C ARG A 82 6.87 4.77 -11.34
N GLN A 83 7.16 5.27 -10.15
CA GLN A 83 8.52 5.55 -9.70
C GLN A 83 9.34 4.27 -9.57
N ALA A 84 8.78 3.20 -8.99
CA ALA A 84 9.42 1.90 -8.87
C ALA A 84 9.88 1.37 -10.24
N ALA A 85 9.00 1.42 -11.24
CA ALA A 85 9.30 0.96 -12.59
C ALA A 85 10.34 1.84 -13.32
N ALA A 86 10.41 3.14 -13.01
CA ALA A 86 11.27 4.09 -13.71
C ALA A 86 12.67 4.22 -13.10
N GLU A 87 12.82 4.05 -11.79
CA GLU A 87 14.02 4.45 -11.05
C GLU A 87 14.74 3.28 -10.36
N PHE A 88 14.09 2.10 -10.21
CA PHE A 88 14.68 0.96 -9.54
C PHE A 88 14.93 -0.20 -10.50
N ASP A 89 16.13 -0.77 -10.45
CA ASP A 89 16.51 -1.90 -11.32
C ASP A 89 15.72 -3.18 -10.98
N GLU A 90 15.45 -3.40 -9.68
CA GLU A 90 14.73 -4.58 -9.17
C GLU A 90 13.52 -4.17 -8.30
N PRO A 91 12.39 -3.76 -8.93
CA PRO A 91 11.18 -3.38 -8.16
C PRO A 91 10.63 -4.49 -7.26
N ALA A 92 10.97 -5.75 -7.53
CA ALA A 92 10.58 -6.90 -6.70
C ALA A 92 11.24 -6.91 -5.32
N ASP A 93 12.33 -6.15 -5.12
CA ASP A 93 13.01 -6.00 -3.83
C ASP A 93 12.36 -4.90 -2.96
N LEU A 94 11.38 -4.19 -3.51
CA LEU A 94 10.66 -3.14 -2.80
C LEU A 94 9.43 -3.68 -2.07
N VAL A 95 9.16 -3.14 -0.89
CA VAL A 95 7.91 -3.35 -0.14
C VAL A 95 7.13 -2.05 -0.13
N LEU A 96 5.87 -2.09 -0.57
CA LEU A 96 4.95 -0.97 -0.42
C LEU A 96 4.31 -1.04 0.97
N TYR A 97 4.42 0.04 1.74
CA TYR A 97 3.61 0.26 2.94
C TYR A 97 2.60 1.37 2.64
N THR A 98 1.33 1.11 2.93
CA THR A 98 0.25 2.04 2.59
C THR A 98 -0.76 2.19 3.72
N SER A 99 -1.32 3.39 3.86
CA SER A 99 -2.35 3.69 4.86
C SER A 99 -3.62 2.86 4.67
N THR A 100 -3.95 2.54 3.41
CA THR A 100 -5.13 1.76 3.04
C THR A 100 -4.77 0.77 1.94
N GLU A 101 -5.37 -0.40 1.97
CA GLU A 101 -5.16 -1.44 0.96
C GLU A 101 -5.38 -0.90 -0.45
N PRO A 102 -4.47 -1.19 -1.42
CA PRO A 102 -4.54 -0.62 -2.75
C PRO A 102 -5.84 -0.94 -3.47
N CYS A 103 -6.45 0.09 -4.08
CA CYS A 103 -7.60 -0.08 -4.97
C CYS A 103 -7.22 -0.88 -6.24
N PRO A 104 -8.19 -1.35 -7.05
CA PRO A 104 -7.89 -2.14 -8.26
C PRO A 104 -6.95 -1.47 -9.24
N MET A 105 -7.03 -0.14 -9.42
CA MET A 105 -6.14 0.62 -10.29
C MET A 105 -4.70 0.57 -9.79
N CYS A 106 -4.50 0.81 -8.49
CA CYS A 106 -3.18 0.79 -7.85
C CYS A 106 -2.60 -0.62 -7.78
N ALA A 107 -3.41 -1.63 -7.44
CA ALA A 107 -2.98 -3.02 -7.41
C ALA A 107 -2.49 -3.49 -8.80
N GLY A 108 -3.22 -3.15 -9.87
CA GLY A 108 -2.78 -3.40 -11.24
C GLY A 108 -1.48 -2.68 -11.59
N GLY A 109 -1.37 -1.40 -11.20
CA GLY A 109 -0.15 -0.60 -11.41
C GLY A 109 1.07 -1.20 -10.70
N LEU A 110 0.93 -1.57 -9.42
CA LEU A 110 1.99 -2.21 -8.63
C LEU A 110 2.45 -3.54 -9.24
N TYR A 111 1.48 -4.37 -9.68
CA TYR A 111 1.78 -5.64 -10.35
C TYR A 111 2.61 -5.42 -11.61
N HIS A 112 2.18 -4.52 -12.50
CA HIS A 112 2.89 -4.21 -13.74
C HIS A 112 4.23 -3.50 -13.53
N ALA A 113 4.37 -2.74 -12.45
CA ALA A 113 5.64 -2.13 -12.06
C ALA A 113 6.67 -3.13 -11.53
N GLY A 114 6.25 -4.35 -11.17
CA GLY A 114 7.14 -5.37 -10.61
C GLY A 114 7.22 -5.41 -9.10
N VAL A 115 6.46 -4.58 -8.36
CA VAL A 115 6.38 -4.64 -6.90
C VAL A 115 5.65 -5.91 -6.48
N ARG A 116 6.22 -6.66 -5.52
CA ARG A 116 5.74 -8.00 -5.13
C ARG A 116 5.39 -8.14 -3.65
N ALA A 117 5.47 -7.06 -2.88
CA ALA A 117 5.10 -7.06 -1.47
C ALA A 117 4.33 -5.79 -1.11
N VAL A 118 3.21 -5.95 -0.40
CA VAL A 118 2.32 -4.87 0.05
C VAL A 118 1.96 -5.09 1.51
N VAL A 119 2.10 -4.05 2.33
CA VAL A 119 1.66 -4.01 3.73
C VAL A 119 0.71 -2.83 3.90
N TYR A 120 -0.43 -3.04 4.57
CA TYR A 120 -1.45 -1.99 4.74
C TYR A 120 -1.94 -1.86 6.19
N ALA A 121 -2.48 -0.68 6.53
CA ALA A 121 -3.11 -0.43 7.83
C ALA A 121 -4.62 -0.71 7.80
N THR A 122 -5.36 -0.15 6.85
CA THR A 122 -6.81 -0.34 6.72
C THR A 122 -7.11 -1.24 5.52
N SER A 123 -7.86 -2.33 5.70
CA SER A 123 -8.26 -3.20 4.58
C SER A 123 -9.30 -2.53 3.68
N ALA A 124 -9.44 -3.02 2.44
CA ALA A 124 -10.44 -2.53 1.50
C ALA A 124 -11.86 -2.69 2.03
N GLU A 125 -12.17 -3.82 2.67
CA GLU A 125 -13.46 -4.08 3.30
C GLU A 125 -13.72 -3.09 4.44
N ARG A 126 -12.72 -2.89 5.30
CA ARG A 126 -12.84 -1.96 6.43
C ARG A 126 -13.02 -0.51 5.96
N PHE A 127 -12.29 -0.10 4.95
CA PHE A 127 -12.47 1.19 4.31
C PHE A 127 -13.90 1.34 3.75
N GLY A 128 -14.41 0.31 3.06
CA GLY A 128 -15.77 0.26 2.55
C GLY A 128 -16.83 0.46 3.64
N GLU A 129 -16.66 -0.20 4.80
CA GLU A 129 -17.55 -0.02 5.96
C GLU A 129 -17.51 1.41 6.55
N LEU A 130 -16.30 1.98 6.65
CA LEU A 130 -16.09 3.30 7.25
C LEU A 130 -16.62 4.45 6.37
N ARG A 131 -16.54 4.28 5.05
CA ARG A 131 -16.78 5.36 4.08
C ARG A 131 -17.96 5.12 3.14
N ASP A 132 -18.67 4.00 3.29
CA ASP A 132 -19.76 3.59 2.38
C ASP A 132 -19.29 3.63 0.91
N ALA A 133 -18.13 3.03 0.64
CA ALA A 133 -17.48 3.10 -0.65
C ALA A 133 -18.22 2.30 -1.73
N ASP A 134 -18.40 2.89 -2.90
CA ASP A 134 -19.11 2.26 -4.03
C ASP A 134 -18.40 1.03 -4.59
N MET A 135 -17.07 0.98 -4.47
CA MET A 135 -16.26 -0.13 -4.96
C MET A 135 -15.38 -0.68 -3.84
N VAL A 136 -15.70 -1.89 -3.37
CA VAL A 136 -14.87 -2.64 -2.42
C VAL A 136 -14.27 -3.84 -3.15
N CYS A 137 -12.98 -3.79 -3.41
CA CYS A 137 -12.25 -4.85 -4.10
C CYS A 137 -10.89 -5.03 -3.43
N PRO A 138 -10.73 -6.06 -2.57
CA PRO A 138 -9.45 -6.38 -1.94
C PRO A 138 -8.35 -6.60 -2.98
N SER A 139 -7.16 -6.04 -2.74
CA SER A 139 -6.04 -6.09 -3.68
C SER A 139 -5.62 -7.51 -4.10
N PRO A 140 -5.71 -8.54 -3.22
CA PRO A 140 -5.47 -9.93 -3.63
C PRO A 140 -6.36 -10.40 -4.79
N THR A 141 -7.59 -9.90 -4.90
CA THR A 141 -8.49 -10.25 -6.02
C THR A 141 -7.91 -9.85 -7.37
N VAL A 142 -7.16 -8.75 -7.42
CA VAL A 142 -6.46 -8.30 -8.63
C VAL A 142 -5.19 -9.13 -8.84
N PHE A 143 -4.37 -9.29 -7.81
CA PHE A 143 -3.10 -10.01 -7.89
C PHE A 143 -3.26 -11.50 -8.24
N GLU A 144 -4.36 -12.14 -7.81
CA GLU A 144 -4.69 -13.53 -8.15
C GLU A 144 -4.87 -13.78 -9.66
N ARG A 145 -5.05 -12.72 -10.44
CA ARG A 145 -5.15 -12.81 -11.92
C ARG A 145 -3.79 -12.77 -12.60
N GLY A 146 -2.73 -12.45 -11.88
CA GLY A 146 -1.36 -12.48 -12.37
C GLY A 146 -0.71 -13.85 -12.26
N SER A 147 0.41 -14.04 -12.96
CA SER A 147 1.23 -15.26 -12.89
C SER A 147 2.27 -15.23 -11.77
N ASP A 148 2.73 -14.03 -11.42
CA ASP A 148 3.79 -13.84 -10.44
C ASP A 148 3.21 -13.71 -9.03
N PRO A 149 3.86 -14.30 -8.02
CA PRO A 149 3.39 -14.21 -6.64
C PRO A 149 3.53 -12.79 -6.09
N VAL A 150 2.51 -12.36 -5.35
CA VAL A 150 2.52 -11.11 -4.57
C VAL A 150 2.18 -11.42 -3.12
N VAL A 151 2.96 -10.91 -2.20
CA VAL A 151 2.69 -10.98 -0.77
C VAL A 151 1.83 -9.79 -0.36
N VAL A 152 0.73 -10.05 0.32
CA VAL A 152 -0.16 -9.02 0.87
C VAL A 152 -0.31 -9.27 2.36
N ALA A 153 0.19 -8.36 3.17
CA ALA A 153 0.23 -8.46 4.62
C ALA A 153 -0.55 -7.32 5.30
N GLY A 154 -1.25 -7.64 6.35
CA GLY A 154 -1.98 -6.67 7.16
C GLY A 154 -3.32 -7.21 7.67
N PRO A 155 -4.02 -6.40 8.49
CA PRO A 155 -3.70 -4.99 8.79
C PRO A 155 -2.60 -4.82 9.86
N VAL A 156 -1.76 -3.79 9.69
CA VAL A 156 -0.79 -3.33 10.69
C VAL A 156 -1.28 -1.99 11.24
N LEU A 157 -1.37 -1.82 12.55
CA LEU A 157 -1.94 -0.66 13.23
C LEU A 157 -3.36 -0.29 12.74
N PRO A 158 -4.32 -1.24 12.73
CA PRO A 158 -5.66 -1.00 12.16
C PRO A 158 -6.41 0.15 12.85
N ASP A 159 -6.26 0.31 14.16
CA ASP A 159 -6.94 1.38 14.90
C ASP A 159 -6.43 2.77 14.48
N ASP A 160 -5.13 2.91 14.23
CA ASP A 160 -4.53 4.15 13.73
C ASP A 160 -4.97 4.44 12.29
N GLY A 161 -5.09 3.40 11.45
CA GLY A 161 -5.63 3.50 10.10
C GLY A 161 -7.10 3.94 10.09
N ASP A 162 -7.93 3.29 10.90
CA ASP A 162 -9.34 3.65 11.09
C ASP A 162 -9.50 5.11 11.57
N ALA A 163 -8.62 5.56 12.48
CA ALA A 163 -8.65 6.93 12.98
C ALA A 163 -8.43 7.96 11.87
N VAL A 164 -7.50 7.72 10.94
CA VAL A 164 -7.30 8.59 9.77
C VAL A 164 -8.59 8.75 8.98
N HIS A 165 -9.29 7.64 8.70
CA HIS A 165 -10.53 7.67 7.93
C HIS A 165 -11.71 8.30 8.67
N ARG A 166 -11.73 8.29 10.00
CA ARG A 166 -12.78 8.95 10.79
C ARG A 166 -12.53 10.44 10.97
N GLU A 167 -11.28 10.87 11.04
CA GLU A 167 -10.89 12.23 11.42
C GLU A 167 -10.62 13.15 10.22
N CYS A 168 -10.21 12.61 9.08
CA CYS A 168 -9.65 13.37 7.96
C CYS A 168 -10.56 13.48 6.71
N TRP A 169 -11.84 13.09 6.80
CA TRP A 169 -12.80 13.20 5.70
C TRP A 169 -13.80 14.34 5.91
#